data_d5364e3db916d6514c51ff394bab860b
#
_entry.id   d5364e3db916d6514c51ff394bab860b
#
_cell.length_a   1.000
_cell.length_b   1.000
_cell.length_c   1.000
_cell.angle_alpha   90.00
_cell.angle_beta   90.00
_cell.angle_gamma   90.00
#
_symmetry.space_group_name_H-M   'P 1'
#
loop_
_entity.id
_entity.type
_entity.pdbx_description
1 polymer ?
#
loop_
_entity_poly.entity_id
_entity_poly.type
_entity_poly.pdbx_seq_one_letter_code
_entity_poly.pdbx_strand_id
1 'polypeptide(L)'
;MENEKFLNDMYAAVIKQLRTIVFEIDFITGEKYCSPLFEECFGVSTISYDDFTQDEQIKHIVYEEDLDLYRTLFQSRYGERSVTCRFNTKDGSVNWFRITLQYDHLDSGELKRVIGTMKDVSEEIRSSAALRYHQDYDTLTGAPNFERFTEEVNRLLLWDNGHNHAIIVFDIERLKVINDLYGIRMGDLALMHLSNVLQDTVESPNVYCRMHSDVFCICMTYENKGDIIRFIEKLKKKIENNQFSFDLKTSYGVYLPDENNSLAVNIMCDRAALAKKSIKDNVMQFCAFYDEEYRAEIMKNSEIEAEMEQALQEHQFIMYLQPKFSLDTGEIVGAEVLTRWQHPKKGMIKPDDFIPLFERNGFIIKLDEYMWEEACKAIHSWQQQGRRQFPVSVNVSRYHIYNRNIEQVLNNLLKKYELTPGALSLEITETMFFDNQNELY
;
A
#
# COMPACT_ATOMS: atom_id res chain seq x y z
N MET A 1 -67.54 -11.67 -3.48
CA MET A 1 -67.05 -13.04 -3.74
C MET A 1 -65.92 -13.10 -4.80
N GLU A 2 -66.15 -12.71 -6.11
CA GLU A 2 -65.04 -12.78 -7.11
C GLU A 2 -63.91 -11.80 -6.82
N ASN A 3 -64.20 -10.55 -6.42
CA ASN A 3 -63.20 -9.57 -6.05
C ASN A 3 -62.39 -9.95 -4.79
N GLU A 4 -63.00 -10.55 -3.82
CA GLU A 4 -62.35 -11.04 -2.61
C GLU A 4 -61.40 -12.21 -2.88
N LYS A 5 -61.83 -13.11 -3.74
CA LYS A 5 -61.00 -14.26 -4.17
C LYS A 5 -59.79 -13.78 -4.95
N PHE A 6 -59.98 -12.82 -5.87
CA PHE A 6 -58.89 -12.22 -6.63
C PHE A 6 -57.87 -11.49 -5.71
N LEU A 7 -58.38 -10.71 -4.72
CA LEU A 7 -57.53 -10.01 -3.75
C LEU A 7 -56.72 -11.01 -2.92
N ASN A 8 -57.35 -12.08 -2.43
CA ASN A 8 -56.68 -13.11 -1.62
C ASN A 8 -55.63 -13.87 -2.43
N ASP A 9 -55.92 -14.21 -3.69
CA ASP A 9 -54.96 -14.89 -4.56
C ASP A 9 -53.77 -13.96 -4.88
N MET A 10 -54.00 -12.65 -5.07
CA MET A 10 -52.96 -11.65 -5.27
C MET A 10 -52.10 -11.48 -4.02
N TYR A 11 -52.72 -11.36 -2.84
CA TYR A 11 -51.95 -11.27 -1.57
C TYR A 11 -51.12 -12.52 -1.32
N ALA A 12 -51.66 -13.72 -1.55
CA ALA A 12 -50.92 -14.97 -1.43
C ALA A 12 -49.69 -15.02 -2.36
N ALA A 13 -49.89 -14.55 -3.62
CA ALA A 13 -48.79 -14.49 -4.57
C ALA A 13 -47.69 -13.49 -4.16
N VAL A 14 -48.07 -12.31 -3.68
CA VAL A 14 -47.13 -11.27 -3.20
C VAL A 14 -46.37 -11.75 -1.96
N ILE A 15 -47.05 -12.33 -0.98
CA ILE A 15 -46.44 -12.89 0.23
C ILE A 15 -45.42 -13.97 -0.13
N LYS A 16 -45.80 -14.86 -1.05
CA LYS A 16 -44.88 -15.93 -1.54
C LYS A 16 -43.67 -15.36 -2.28
N GLN A 17 -43.84 -14.32 -3.08
CA GLN A 17 -42.77 -13.66 -3.82
C GLN A 17 -41.79 -12.94 -2.86
N LEU A 18 -42.31 -12.29 -1.84
CA LEU A 18 -41.54 -11.58 -0.81
C LEU A 18 -40.84 -12.51 0.19
N ARG A 19 -41.14 -13.82 0.16
CA ARG A 19 -40.64 -14.82 1.14
C ARG A 19 -40.81 -14.36 2.59
N THR A 20 -41.95 -13.72 2.87
CA THR A 20 -42.26 -13.18 4.19
C THR A 20 -43.39 -14.01 4.79
N ILE A 21 -43.18 -14.49 5.98
CA ILE A 21 -44.23 -15.15 6.76
C ILE A 21 -45.14 -14.05 7.30
N VAL A 22 -46.44 -14.21 7.12
CA VAL A 22 -47.46 -13.29 7.67
C VAL A 22 -48.39 -14.10 8.56
N PHE A 23 -48.69 -13.56 9.72
CA PHE A 23 -49.69 -14.10 10.63
C PHE A 23 -50.59 -13.02 11.19
N GLU A 24 -51.83 -13.36 11.46
CA GLU A 24 -52.83 -12.46 12.02
C GLU A 24 -53.64 -13.21 13.09
N ILE A 25 -53.94 -12.52 14.18
CA ILE A 25 -54.80 -13.00 15.24
C ILE A 25 -55.81 -11.92 15.50
N ASP A 26 -57.09 -12.26 15.30
CA ASP A 26 -58.22 -11.40 15.62
C ASP A 26 -58.80 -11.83 17.00
N PHE A 27 -58.74 -10.90 17.98
CA PHE A 27 -59.19 -11.16 19.33
C PHE A 27 -60.71 -11.04 19.53
N ILE A 28 -61.42 -10.53 18.49
CA ILE A 28 -62.89 -10.35 18.54
C ILE A 28 -63.54 -11.62 17.98
N THR A 29 -63.07 -12.08 16.81
CA THR A 29 -63.66 -13.28 16.15
C THR A 29 -62.98 -14.60 16.64
N GLY A 30 -61.79 -14.51 17.22
CA GLY A 30 -60.96 -15.64 17.60
C GLY A 30 -60.28 -16.31 16.39
N GLU A 31 -60.44 -15.72 15.19
CA GLU A 31 -59.82 -16.27 13.98
C GLU A 31 -58.30 -16.03 13.98
N LYS A 32 -57.57 -17.04 13.45
CA LYS A 32 -56.11 -17.02 13.36
C LYS A 32 -55.72 -17.37 11.92
N TYR A 33 -54.79 -16.61 11.39
CA TYR A 33 -54.18 -16.87 10.08
C TYR A 33 -52.67 -16.97 10.21
N CYS A 34 -52.10 -17.96 9.54
CA CYS A 34 -50.67 -18.04 9.37
C CYS A 34 -50.38 -18.49 7.94
N SER A 35 -49.43 -17.80 7.29
CA SER A 35 -49.08 -18.15 5.91
C SER A 35 -48.42 -19.52 5.85
N PRO A 36 -48.64 -20.35 4.78
CA PRO A 36 -48.08 -21.67 4.60
C PRO A 36 -46.55 -21.74 4.74
N LEU A 37 -45.88 -20.65 4.44
CA LEU A 37 -44.43 -20.54 4.54
C LEU A 37 -43.91 -20.77 5.98
N PHE A 38 -44.74 -20.51 6.99
CA PHE A 38 -44.40 -20.77 8.39
C PHE A 38 -44.20 -22.29 8.64
N GLU A 39 -45.11 -23.10 8.14
CA GLU A 39 -45.01 -24.57 8.28
C GLU A 39 -43.85 -25.12 7.44
N GLU A 40 -43.63 -24.55 6.26
CA GLU A 40 -42.45 -24.90 5.44
C GLU A 40 -41.14 -24.64 6.16
N CYS A 41 -41.03 -23.51 6.86
CA CYS A 41 -39.80 -23.07 7.58
C CYS A 41 -39.62 -23.82 8.91
N PHE A 42 -40.69 -23.99 9.70
CA PHE A 42 -40.59 -24.46 11.09
C PHE A 42 -41.23 -25.82 11.36
N GLY A 43 -41.97 -26.37 10.41
CA GLY A 43 -42.63 -27.68 10.56
C GLY A 43 -43.87 -27.67 11.47
N VAL A 44 -44.39 -26.49 11.82
CA VAL A 44 -45.56 -26.30 12.68
C VAL A 44 -46.59 -25.47 11.91
N SER A 45 -47.86 -25.94 11.86
CA SER A 45 -48.88 -25.35 10.99
C SER A 45 -49.61 -24.12 11.59
N THR A 46 -49.68 -24.02 12.91
CA THR A 46 -50.32 -22.91 13.62
C THR A 46 -49.62 -22.64 14.96
N ILE A 47 -49.58 -21.37 15.36
CA ILE A 47 -49.13 -20.97 16.69
C ILE A 47 -50.27 -20.18 17.36
N SER A 48 -50.56 -20.47 18.63
CA SER A 48 -51.46 -19.67 19.44
C SER A 48 -50.76 -18.37 19.88
N TYR A 49 -51.52 -17.28 20.12
CA TYR A 49 -50.94 -16.04 20.66
C TYR A 49 -50.35 -16.27 22.06
N ASP A 50 -50.99 -17.10 22.86
CA ASP A 50 -50.49 -17.49 24.19
C ASP A 50 -49.21 -18.34 24.06
N ASP A 51 -49.12 -19.14 22.99
CA ASP A 51 -47.96 -19.95 22.65
C ASP A 51 -46.75 -19.07 22.27
N PHE A 52 -46.96 -17.88 21.63
CA PHE A 52 -45.90 -16.94 21.34
C PHE A 52 -45.22 -16.36 22.59
N THR A 53 -45.91 -16.41 23.73
CA THR A 53 -45.39 -15.74 24.97
C THR A 53 -44.86 -16.74 26.00
N GLN A 54 -45.38 -17.99 26.07
CA GLN A 54 -45.07 -18.91 27.17
C GLN A 54 -44.81 -20.37 26.78
N ASP A 55 -44.95 -20.78 25.52
CA ASP A 55 -44.98 -22.17 25.14
C ASP A 55 -43.60 -22.82 24.96
N GLU A 56 -43.55 -24.16 25.25
CA GLU A 56 -42.40 -25.00 25.00
C GLU A 56 -42.05 -25.15 23.51
N GLN A 57 -43.04 -25.03 22.60
CA GLN A 57 -42.82 -25.06 21.16
C GLN A 57 -41.97 -23.89 20.69
N ILE A 58 -42.22 -22.71 21.23
CA ILE A 58 -41.40 -21.50 20.92
C ILE A 58 -39.97 -21.68 21.37
N LYS A 59 -39.71 -22.33 22.50
CA LYS A 59 -38.36 -22.64 22.99
C LYS A 59 -37.57 -23.55 22.03
N HIS A 60 -38.27 -24.38 21.22
CA HIS A 60 -37.62 -25.19 20.22
C HIS A 60 -37.37 -24.46 18.87
N ILE A 61 -38.20 -23.47 18.57
CA ILE A 61 -38.11 -22.69 17.33
C ILE A 61 -37.18 -21.49 17.46
N VAL A 62 -37.29 -20.75 18.56
CA VAL A 62 -36.40 -19.60 18.84
C VAL A 62 -35.06 -20.10 19.37
N TYR A 63 -33.94 -19.58 18.94
CA TYR A 63 -32.63 -19.93 19.47
C TYR A 63 -32.54 -19.54 20.94
N GLU A 64 -32.00 -20.42 21.76
CA GLU A 64 -32.10 -20.33 23.24
C GLU A 64 -31.61 -18.97 23.80
N GLU A 65 -30.48 -18.48 23.31
CA GLU A 65 -29.91 -17.21 23.76
C GLU A 65 -30.75 -15.97 23.36
N ASP A 66 -31.62 -16.09 22.36
CA ASP A 66 -32.43 -15.00 21.84
C ASP A 66 -33.86 -14.98 22.42
N LEU A 67 -34.21 -15.93 23.27
CA LEU A 67 -35.55 -16.07 23.87
C LEU A 67 -35.99 -14.81 24.64
N ASP A 68 -35.09 -14.20 25.41
CA ASP A 68 -35.44 -13.01 26.19
C ASP A 68 -35.63 -11.80 25.27
N LEU A 69 -34.81 -11.67 24.19
CA LEU A 69 -34.97 -10.67 23.18
C LEU A 69 -36.30 -10.84 22.44
N TYR A 70 -36.65 -12.07 22.05
CA TYR A 70 -37.90 -12.40 21.40
C TYR A 70 -39.11 -12.00 22.28
N ARG A 71 -39.07 -12.27 23.59
CA ARG A 71 -40.12 -11.89 24.52
C ARG A 71 -40.39 -10.42 24.64
N THR A 72 -39.40 -9.56 24.34
CA THR A 72 -39.57 -8.09 24.36
C THR A 72 -40.60 -7.60 23.34
N LEU A 73 -40.90 -8.34 22.28
CA LEU A 73 -41.94 -8.04 21.32
C LEU A 73 -43.34 -7.92 21.96
N PHE A 74 -43.59 -8.68 23.03
CA PHE A 74 -44.91 -8.84 23.64
C PHE A 74 -45.07 -8.06 24.93
N GLN A 75 -44.03 -7.32 25.37
CA GLN A 75 -44.07 -6.51 26.61
C GLN A 75 -44.98 -5.30 26.50
N SER A 76 -45.19 -4.80 25.29
CA SER A 76 -46.12 -3.67 25.04
C SER A 76 -47.04 -4.06 23.89
N ARG A 77 -48.35 -3.86 24.07
CA ARG A 77 -49.37 -4.20 23.06
C ARG A 77 -49.82 -2.97 22.27
N TYR A 78 -48.94 -1.95 22.09
CA TYR A 78 -49.26 -0.74 21.36
C TYR A 78 -48.23 -0.44 20.28
N GLY A 79 -48.73 0.03 19.11
CA GLY A 79 -47.92 0.48 17.98
C GLY A 79 -47.22 -0.67 17.24
N GLU A 80 -46.13 -0.34 16.59
CA GLU A 80 -45.32 -1.29 15.87
C GLU A 80 -44.09 -1.70 16.72
N ARG A 81 -43.78 -2.98 16.71
CA ARG A 81 -42.64 -3.55 17.40
C ARG A 81 -41.87 -4.44 16.47
N SER A 82 -40.51 -4.33 16.48
CA SER A 82 -39.67 -5.17 15.64
C SER A 82 -38.44 -5.66 16.39
N VAL A 83 -38.11 -6.94 16.17
CA VAL A 83 -36.90 -7.55 16.73
C VAL A 83 -36.28 -8.48 15.69
N THR A 84 -34.99 -8.67 15.73
CA THR A 84 -34.26 -9.62 14.88
C THR A 84 -33.63 -10.69 15.78
N CYS A 85 -34.05 -11.95 15.64
CA CYS A 85 -33.58 -13.07 16.43
C CYS A 85 -33.24 -14.27 15.54
N ARG A 86 -32.48 -15.21 16.11
CA ARG A 86 -32.17 -16.50 15.48
C ARG A 86 -33.31 -17.50 15.73
N PHE A 87 -33.60 -18.28 14.70
CA PHE A 87 -34.63 -19.34 14.73
C PHE A 87 -34.04 -20.62 14.21
N ASN A 88 -34.39 -21.74 14.88
CA ASN A 88 -34.12 -23.10 14.42
C ASN A 88 -35.16 -23.45 13.35
N THR A 89 -34.72 -23.77 12.16
CA THR A 89 -35.60 -24.16 11.05
C THR A 89 -35.78 -25.70 11.03
N LYS A 90 -36.79 -26.15 10.29
CA LYS A 90 -37.14 -27.59 10.18
C LYS A 90 -35.99 -28.45 9.65
N ASP A 91 -35.10 -27.93 8.84
CA ASP A 91 -33.94 -28.62 8.30
C ASP A 91 -32.75 -28.66 9.27
N GLY A 92 -32.88 -28.08 10.45
CA GLY A 92 -31.85 -28.00 11.47
C GLY A 92 -30.88 -26.85 11.32
N SER A 93 -31.12 -25.96 10.38
CA SER A 93 -30.31 -24.73 10.25
C SER A 93 -30.77 -23.63 11.23
N VAL A 94 -29.87 -22.69 11.53
CA VAL A 94 -30.17 -21.51 12.34
C VAL A 94 -30.16 -20.29 11.42
N ASN A 95 -31.33 -19.65 11.29
CA ASN A 95 -31.52 -18.50 10.44
C ASN A 95 -31.96 -17.28 11.25
N TRP A 96 -31.61 -16.09 10.75
CA TRP A 96 -32.03 -14.82 11.33
C TRP A 96 -33.36 -14.36 10.74
N PHE A 97 -34.34 -14.15 11.61
CA PHE A 97 -35.63 -13.60 11.21
C PHE A 97 -35.85 -12.25 11.86
N ARG A 98 -36.29 -11.29 11.07
CA ARG A 98 -36.85 -10.02 11.57
C ARG A 98 -38.33 -10.19 11.73
N ILE A 99 -38.82 -10.05 12.96
CA ILE A 99 -40.23 -10.13 13.29
C ILE A 99 -40.72 -8.73 13.57
N THR A 100 -41.83 -8.37 12.94
CA THR A 100 -42.50 -7.10 13.18
C THR A 100 -43.94 -7.37 13.54
N LEU A 101 -44.39 -6.81 14.66
CA LEU A 101 -45.79 -6.89 15.14
C LEU A 101 -46.42 -5.53 15.07
N GLN A 102 -47.64 -5.48 14.57
CA GLN A 102 -48.52 -4.32 14.59
C GLN A 102 -49.76 -4.64 15.36
N TYR A 103 -50.11 -3.79 16.33
CA TYR A 103 -51.26 -3.93 17.24
C TYR A 103 -52.32 -2.93 16.85
N ASP A 104 -53.54 -3.43 16.50
CA ASP A 104 -54.73 -2.62 16.22
C ASP A 104 -55.69 -2.71 17.40
N HIS A 105 -56.27 -1.56 17.81
CA HIS A 105 -57.19 -1.43 18.93
C HIS A 105 -58.55 -0.92 18.45
N LEU A 106 -59.60 -1.21 19.22
CA LEU A 106 -60.90 -0.60 19.11
C LEU A 106 -60.87 0.83 19.69
N ASP A 107 -61.88 1.64 19.36
CA ASP A 107 -62.04 2.97 20.00
C ASP A 107 -62.19 2.89 21.53
N SER A 108 -62.58 1.76 22.07
CA SER A 108 -62.61 1.45 23.50
C SER A 108 -61.24 1.29 24.15
N GLY A 109 -60.18 1.14 23.36
CA GLY A 109 -58.83 0.85 23.82
C GLY A 109 -58.53 -0.68 23.96
N GLU A 110 -59.52 -1.53 23.71
CA GLU A 110 -59.34 -2.97 23.74
C GLU A 110 -58.57 -3.44 22.50
N LEU A 111 -57.69 -4.46 22.65
CA LEU A 111 -56.92 -5.03 21.55
C LEU A 111 -57.87 -5.74 20.58
N LYS A 112 -57.91 -5.27 19.34
CA LYS A 112 -58.72 -5.84 18.26
C LYS A 112 -58.01 -6.96 17.57
N ARG A 113 -56.80 -6.72 17.08
CA ARG A 113 -56.01 -7.70 16.39
C ARG A 113 -54.52 -7.40 16.46
N VAL A 114 -53.71 -8.42 16.21
CA VAL A 114 -52.27 -8.31 15.97
C VAL A 114 -51.95 -8.89 14.59
N ILE A 115 -51.19 -8.13 13.81
CA ILE A 115 -50.63 -8.60 12.53
C ILE A 115 -49.11 -8.71 12.72
N GLY A 116 -48.57 -9.86 12.39
CA GLY A 116 -47.14 -10.12 12.45
C GLY A 116 -46.55 -10.48 11.10
N THR A 117 -45.36 -10.03 10.85
CA THR A 117 -44.54 -10.46 9.73
C THR A 117 -43.21 -10.99 10.22
N MET A 118 -42.74 -12.08 9.61
CA MET A 118 -41.41 -12.63 9.85
C MET A 118 -40.67 -12.76 8.50
N LYS A 119 -39.57 -12.05 8.36
CA LYS A 119 -38.73 -12.04 7.16
C LYS A 119 -37.38 -12.69 7.49
N ASP A 120 -36.96 -13.67 6.69
CA ASP A 120 -35.59 -14.18 6.75
C ASP A 120 -34.62 -13.09 6.29
N VAL A 121 -33.74 -12.66 7.18
CA VAL A 121 -32.71 -11.64 6.95
C VAL A 121 -31.30 -12.21 7.05
N SER A 122 -31.17 -13.53 7.02
CA SER A 122 -29.88 -14.22 7.14
C SER A 122 -28.89 -13.82 6.04
N GLU A 123 -29.39 -13.65 4.82
CA GLU A 123 -28.56 -13.22 3.68
C GLU A 123 -28.16 -11.75 3.82
N GLU A 124 -29.10 -10.90 4.27
CA GLU A 124 -28.82 -9.48 4.54
C GLU A 124 -27.71 -9.33 5.62
N ILE A 125 -27.82 -10.09 6.70
CA ILE A 125 -26.84 -10.07 7.80
C ILE A 125 -25.50 -10.65 7.35
N ARG A 126 -25.49 -11.79 6.64
CA ARG A 126 -24.24 -12.38 6.11
C ARG A 126 -23.55 -11.46 5.12
N SER A 127 -24.31 -10.87 4.20
CA SER A 127 -23.77 -9.92 3.23
C SER A 127 -23.23 -8.65 3.91
N SER A 128 -23.94 -8.13 4.91
CA SER A 128 -23.46 -6.98 5.69
C SER A 128 -22.20 -7.31 6.51
N ALA A 129 -22.13 -8.49 7.08
CA ALA A 129 -20.95 -8.97 7.81
C ALA A 129 -19.75 -9.18 6.86
N ALA A 130 -20.00 -9.78 5.69
CA ALA A 130 -18.98 -9.93 4.65
C ALA A 130 -18.48 -8.58 4.13
N LEU A 131 -19.39 -7.62 3.87
CA LEU A 131 -19.03 -6.26 3.47
C LEU A 131 -18.16 -5.57 4.53
N ARG A 132 -18.53 -5.66 5.82
CA ARG A 132 -17.72 -5.13 6.93
C ARG A 132 -16.36 -5.81 7.01
N TYR A 133 -16.32 -7.14 6.86
CA TYR A 133 -15.06 -7.86 6.84
C TYR A 133 -14.16 -7.39 5.70
N HIS A 134 -14.69 -7.19 4.51
CA HIS A 134 -13.93 -6.65 3.36
C HIS A 134 -13.52 -5.18 3.53
N GLN A 135 -14.28 -4.41 4.32
CA GLN A 135 -13.90 -3.03 4.65
C GLN A 135 -12.71 -2.96 5.60
N ASP A 136 -12.55 -3.95 6.49
CA ASP A 136 -11.56 -3.92 7.57
C ASP A 136 -10.34 -4.81 7.30
N TYR A 137 -10.46 -5.84 6.45
CA TYR A 137 -9.44 -6.88 6.29
C TYR A 137 -9.07 -7.13 4.82
N ASP A 138 -7.80 -7.46 4.61
CA ASP A 138 -7.29 -7.92 3.31
C ASP A 138 -7.80 -9.34 3.00
N THR A 139 -8.37 -9.52 1.82
CA THR A 139 -9.06 -10.77 1.43
C THR A 139 -8.13 -11.96 1.21
N LEU A 140 -6.86 -11.71 0.85
CA LEU A 140 -5.89 -12.78 0.63
C LEU A 140 -5.29 -13.27 1.94
N THR A 141 -4.89 -12.34 2.81
CA THR A 141 -4.08 -12.66 3.99
C THR A 141 -4.87 -12.69 5.29
N GLY A 142 -6.08 -12.10 5.31
CA GLY A 142 -6.84 -11.90 6.53
C GLY A 142 -6.24 -10.88 7.50
N ALA A 143 -5.13 -10.22 7.14
CA ALA A 143 -4.58 -9.10 7.91
C ALA A 143 -5.55 -7.91 7.91
N PRO A 144 -5.54 -7.06 8.95
CA PRO A 144 -6.18 -5.76 8.86
C PRO A 144 -5.70 -5.03 7.61
N ASN A 145 -6.59 -4.31 6.93
CA ASN A 145 -6.24 -3.49 5.78
C ASN A 145 -5.74 -2.10 6.24
N PHE A 146 -5.33 -1.27 5.30
CA PHE A 146 -4.76 0.03 5.60
C PHE A 146 -5.78 1.04 6.19
N GLU A 147 -7.06 0.92 5.85
CA GLU A 147 -8.11 1.78 6.38
C GLU A 147 -8.30 1.53 7.88
N ARG A 148 -8.47 0.29 8.27
CA ARG A 148 -8.55 -0.11 9.69
C ARG A 148 -7.27 0.25 10.46
N PHE A 149 -6.10 0.00 9.88
CA PHE A 149 -4.83 0.38 10.48
C PHE A 149 -4.76 1.89 10.77
N THR A 150 -5.21 2.72 9.81
CA THR A 150 -5.22 4.17 9.96
C THR A 150 -6.11 4.62 11.11
N GLU A 151 -7.29 4.01 11.26
CA GLU A 151 -8.19 4.30 12.37
C GLU A 151 -7.58 3.92 13.72
N GLU A 152 -6.98 2.72 13.82
CA GLU A 152 -6.35 2.24 15.05
C GLU A 152 -5.11 3.07 15.42
N VAL A 153 -4.25 3.42 14.46
CA VAL A 153 -3.08 4.28 14.69
C VAL A 153 -3.51 5.67 15.17
N ASN A 154 -4.51 6.29 14.51
CA ASN A 154 -5.03 7.58 14.95
C ASN A 154 -5.57 7.50 16.39
N ARG A 155 -6.23 6.41 16.75
CA ARG A 155 -6.71 6.19 18.12
C ARG A 155 -5.55 6.07 19.09
N LEU A 156 -4.53 5.28 18.78
CA LEU A 156 -3.32 5.12 19.60
C LEU A 156 -2.63 6.48 19.84
N LEU A 157 -2.39 7.24 18.77
CA LEU A 157 -1.71 8.54 18.87
C LEU A 157 -2.51 9.58 19.67
N LEU A 158 -3.85 9.48 19.71
CA LEU A 158 -4.70 10.41 20.45
C LEU A 158 -4.84 10.05 21.95
N TRP A 159 -4.79 8.76 22.29
CA TRP A 159 -5.15 8.29 23.63
C TRP A 159 -3.94 7.90 24.48
N ASP A 160 -2.82 7.63 23.85
CA ASP A 160 -1.59 7.17 24.54
C ASP A 160 -0.63 8.34 24.78
N ASN A 161 -1.05 9.28 25.62
CA ASN A 161 -0.29 10.47 25.99
C ASN A 161 0.89 10.11 26.91
N GLY A 162 1.97 9.59 26.36
CA GLY A 162 3.20 9.35 27.14
C GLY A 162 4.11 8.28 26.58
N HIS A 163 3.68 7.57 25.55
CA HIS A 163 4.55 6.58 24.88
C HIS A 163 4.97 7.07 23.50
N ASN A 164 6.23 6.78 23.16
CA ASN A 164 6.72 7.00 21.80
C ASN A 164 6.19 5.90 20.87
N HIS A 165 5.79 6.29 19.66
CA HIS A 165 5.31 5.37 18.65
C HIS A 165 6.27 5.32 17.46
N ALA A 166 6.43 4.15 16.86
CA ALA A 166 7.18 3.94 15.63
C ALA A 166 6.27 3.37 14.55
N ILE A 167 6.34 3.93 13.35
CA ILE A 167 5.73 3.36 12.15
C ILE A 167 6.82 2.60 11.40
N ILE A 168 6.59 1.32 11.16
CA ILE A 168 7.49 0.42 10.44
C ILE A 168 6.81 -0.01 9.17
N VAL A 169 7.46 0.17 8.03
CA VAL A 169 7.01 -0.31 6.72
C VAL A 169 8.02 -1.32 6.20
N PHE A 170 7.53 -2.46 5.73
CA PHE A 170 8.39 -3.50 5.17
C PHE A 170 7.69 -4.27 4.05
N ASP A 171 8.47 -4.97 3.23
CA ASP A 171 8.00 -5.81 2.14
C ASP A 171 8.86 -7.07 1.97
N ILE A 172 8.41 -7.96 1.10
CA ILE A 172 9.19 -9.12 0.66
C ILE A 172 10.10 -8.68 -0.47
N GLU A 173 11.41 -8.83 -0.26
CA GLU A 173 12.38 -8.55 -1.32
C GLU A 173 12.16 -9.46 -2.52
N ARG A 174 12.04 -8.85 -3.71
CA ARG A 174 11.92 -9.56 -4.98
C ARG A 174 10.73 -10.51 -5.08
N LEU A 175 9.58 -10.20 -4.47
CA LEU A 175 8.37 -11.02 -4.58
C LEU A 175 8.01 -11.34 -6.05
N LYS A 176 8.25 -10.40 -6.97
CA LYS A 176 8.03 -10.63 -8.40
C LYS A 176 8.87 -11.79 -8.93
N VAL A 177 10.14 -11.90 -8.53
CA VAL A 177 11.02 -13.01 -8.92
C VAL A 177 10.52 -14.34 -8.33
N ILE A 178 10.02 -14.32 -7.10
CA ILE A 178 9.39 -15.50 -6.48
C ILE A 178 8.19 -15.93 -7.32
N ASN A 179 7.33 -15.00 -7.71
CA ASN A 179 6.15 -15.27 -8.55
C ASN A 179 6.56 -15.83 -9.94
N ASP A 180 7.58 -15.27 -10.55
CA ASP A 180 8.06 -15.70 -11.87
C ASP A 180 8.69 -17.12 -11.83
N LEU A 181 9.43 -17.45 -10.77
CA LEU A 181 10.12 -18.74 -10.64
C LEU A 181 9.25 -19.87 -10.06
N TYR A 182 8.39 -19.54 -9.07
CA TYR A 182 7.65 -20.54 -8.29
C TYR A 182 6.14 -20.44 -8.48
N GLY A 183 5.66 -19.46 -9.25
CA GLY A 183 4.25 -19.21 -9.54
C GLY A 183 3.58 -18.29 -8.51
N ILE A 184 2.51 -17.60 -8.94
CA ILE A 184 1.75 -16.62 -8.15
C ILE A 184 1.24 -17.23 -6.84
N ARG A 185 0.81 -18.50 -6.87
CA ARG A 185 0.32 -19.20 -5.68
C ARG A 185 1.37 -19.28 -4.55
N MET A 186 2.65 -19.41 -4.90
CA MET A 186 3.72 -19.44 -3.89
C MET A 186 3.97 -18.06 -3.30
N GLY A 187 3.86 -16.99 -4.09
CA GLY A 187 3.88 -15.63 -3.56
C GLY A 187 2.70 -15.33 -2.61
N ASP A 188 1.50 -15.80 -2.97
CA ASP A 188 0.32 -15.69 -2.11
C ASP A 188 0.53 -16.40 -0.76
N LEU A 189 1.11 -17.61 -0.78
CA LEU A 189 1.44 -18.36 0.44
C LEU A 189 2.51 -17.65 1.28
N ALA A 190 3.50 -16.99 0.64
CA ALA A 190 4.49 -16.18 1.33
C ALA A 190 3.84 -14.97 2.03
N LEU A 191 2.91 -14.29 1.36
CA LEU A 191 2.15 -13.18 1.95
C LEU A 191 1.27 -13.62 3.12
N MET A 192 0.60 -14.76 3.00
CA MET A 192 -0.17 -15.37 4.09
C MET A 192 0.73 -15.75 5.27
N HIS A 193 1.92 -16.30 5.01
CA HIS A 193 2.89 -16.60 6.05
C HIS A 193 3.31 -15.35 6.83
N LEU A 194 3.60 -14.23 6.13
CA LEU A 194 3.90 -12.95 6.77
C LEU A 194 2.75 -12.50 7.69
N SER A 195 1.52 -12.56 7.19
CA SER A 195 0.34 -12.18 7.97
C SER A 195 0.21 -13.01 9.26
N ASN A 196 0.39 -14.32 9.18
CA ASN A 196 0.33 -15.21 10.34
C ASN A 196 1.44 -14.89 11.34
N VAL A 197 2.67 -14.65 10.86
CA VAL A 197 3.80 -14.27 11.74
C VAL A 197 3.52 -12.93 12.43
N LEU A 198 2.91 -11.96 11.74
CA LEU A 198 2.51 -10.68 12.33
C LEU A 198 1.45 -10.87 13.40
N GLN A 199 0.42 -11.65 13.12
CA GLN A 199 -0.63 -11.99 14.08
C GLN A 199 -0.07 -12.59 15.38
N ASP A 200 0.94 -13.46 15.26
CA ASP A 200 1.59 -14.13 16.40
C ASP A 200 2.68 -13.28 17.08
N THR A 201 3.03 -12.12 16.53
CA THR A 201 4.18 -11.33 17.03
C THR A 201 3.79 -9.95 17.48
N VAL A 202 2.79 -9.34 16.84
CA VAL A 202 2.31 -8.00 17.16
C VAL A 202 1.21 -8.09 18.20
N GLU A 203 1.56 -7.81 19.45
CA GLU A 203 0.64 -7.85 20.59
C GLU A 203 0.04 -6.47 20.84
N SER A 204 -1.22 -6.44 21.35
CA SER A 204 -1.86 -5.18 21.77
C SER A 204 -0.99 -4.46 22.82
N PRO A 205 -0.85 -3.10 22.78
CA PRO A 205 -1.61 -2.16 21.97
C PRO A 205 -1.08 -1.96 20.53
N ASN A 206 0.01 -2.61 20.13
CA ASN A 206 0.58 -2.47 18.80
C ASN A 206 -0.37 -2.99 17.73
N VAL A 207 -0.32 -2.38 16.54
CA VAL A 207 -1.19 -2.73 15.41
C VAL A 207 -0.39 -2.93 14.14
N TYR A 208 -0.95 -3.72 13.21
CA TYR A 208 -0.33 -3.99 11.91
C TYR A 208 -1.39 -4.06 10.81
N CYS A 209 -0.94 -3.96 9.56
CA CYS A 209 -1.79 -4.19 8.40
C CYS A 209 -1.00 -4.68 7.19
N ARG A 210 -1.72 -5.19 6.20
CA ARG A 210 -1.27 -5.25 4.83
C ARG A 210 -1.76 -4.01 4.11
N MET A 211 -0.83 -3.17 3.66
CA MET A 211 -1.17 -1.88 3.02
C MET A 211 -1.62 -2.08 1.57
N HIS A 212 -0.78 -2.72 0.76
CA HIS A 212 -1.05 -3.10 -0.63
C HIS A 212 0.05 -4.05 -1.13
N SER A 213 -0.25 -4.84 -2.18
CA SER A 213 0.73 -5.75 -2.80
C SER A 213 1.49 -6.59 -1.78
N ASP A 214 2.80 -6.38 -1.62
CA ASP A 214 3.71 -7.02 -0.67
C ASP A 214 4.07 -6.15 0.54
N VAL A 215 3.50 -4.95 0.63
CA VAL A 215 3.82 -3.97 1.68
C VAL A 215 2.96 -4.16 2.91
N PHE A 216 3.62 -4.31 4.06
CA PHE A 216 3.04 -4.38 5.39
C PHE A 216 3.47 -3.19 6.24
N CYS A 217 2.60 -2.77 7.16
CA CYS A 217 2.86 -1.70 8.11
C CYS A 217 2.64 -2.20 9.55
N ILE A 218 3.42 -1.65 10.48
CA ILE A 218 3.27 -1.88 11.92
C ILE A 218 3.34 -0.52 12.60
N CYS A 219 2.46 -0.29 13.58
CA CYS A 219 2.63 0.78 14.57
C CYS A 219 2.89 0.13 15.92
N MET A 220 4.02 0.48 16.54
CA MET A 220 4.39 -0.06 17.84
C MET A 220 4.85 1.03 18.81
N THR A 221 4.63 0.79 20.09
CA THR A 221 5.21 1.58 21.17
C THR A 221 6.66 1.20 21.43
N TYR A 222 7.49 2.16 21.83
CA TYR A 222 8.89 1.90 22.16
C TYR A 222 9.41 2.89 23.24
N GLU A 223 10.40 2.48 23.98
CA GLU A 223 11.12 3.35 24.93
C GLU A 223 12.42 3.89 24.31
N ASN A 224 13.12 3.07 23.53
CA ASN A 224 14.36 3.45 22.85
C ASN A 224 14.48 2.75 21.47
N LYS A 225 15.30 3.30 20.58
CA LYS A 225 15.49 2.74 19.22
C LYS A 225 15.94 1.28 19.22
N GLY A 226 16.61 0.82 20.27
CA GLY A 226 17.02 -0.57 20.41
C GLY A 226 15.84 -1.54 20.55
N ASP A 227 14.71 -1.10 21.11
CA ASP A 227 13.50 -1.93 21.21
C ASP A 227 12.94 -2.23 19.82
N ILE A 228 12.92 -1.23 18.95
CA ILE A 228 12.46 -1.35 17.55
C ILE A 228 13.36 -2.34 16.80
N ILE A 229 14.67 -2.20 16.93
CA ILE A 229 15.64 -3.07 16.26
C ILE A 229 15.46 -4.52 16.73
N ARG A 230 15.36 -4.76 18.04
CA ARG A 230 15.12 -6.11 18.61
C ARG A 230 13.80 -6.71 18.13
N PHE A 231 12.74 -5.90 18.06
CA PHE A 231 11.46 -6.35 17.53
C PHE A 231 11.58 -6.77 16.07
N ILE A 232 12.20 -5.94 15.21
CA ILE A 232 12.41 -6.23 13.79
C ILE A 232 13.27 -7.49 13.62
N GLU A 233 14.34 -7.67 14.40
CA GLU A 233 15.17 -8.89 14.34
C GLU A 233 14.39 -10.14 14.71
N LYS A 234 13.54 -10.06 15.75
CA LYS A 234 12.64 -11.17 16.15
C LYS A 234 11.66 -11.49 15.05
N LEU A 235 11.03 -10.47 14.45
CA LEU A 235 10.09 -10.60 13.35
C LEU A 235 10.75 -11.24 12.13
N LYS A 236 11.89 -10.70 11.70
CA LYS A 236 12.70 -11.19 10.58
C LYS A 236 13.04 -12.67 10.75
N LYS A 237 13.56 -13.07 11.90
CA LYS A 237 13.88 -14.47 12.19
C LYS A 237 12.66 -15.39 12.10
N LYS A 238 11.48 -14.94 12.55
CA LYS A 238 10.26 -15.73 12.44
C LYS A 238 9.80 -15.86 10.97
N ILE A 239 9.92 -14.81 10.17
CA ILE A 239 9.58 -14.82 8.75
C ILE A 239 10.54 -15.75 7.98
N GLU A 240 11.84 -15.67 8.26
CA GLU A 240 12.86 -16.52 7.64
C GLU A 240 12.72 -18.01 8.05
N ASN A 241 12.17 -18.28 9.21
CA ASN A 241 11.89 -19.65 9.66
C ASN A 241 10.60 -20.19 9.02
N ASN A 242 10.69 -20.57 7.76
CA ASN A 242 9.59 -21.07 6.94
C ASN A 242 9.95 -22.39 6.26
N GLN A 243 8.98 -23.01 5.59
CA GLN A 243 9.15 -24.28 4.86
C GLN A 243 9.19 -24.11 3.33
N PHE A 244 9.39 -22.87 2.85
CA PHE A 244 9.51 -22.62 1.42
C PHE A 244 10.84 -23.12 0.88
N SER A 245 10.88 -23.43 -0.43
CA SER A 245 12.09 -23.83 -1.15
C SER A 245 12.99 -22.64 -1.54
N PHE A 246 12.67 -21.44 -1.06
CA PHE A 246 13.38 -20.19 -1.30
C PHE A 246 13.46 -19.35 -0.03
N ASP A 247 14.43 -18.46 0.04
CA ASP A 247 14.62 -17.56 1.16
C ASP A 247 13.63 -16.40 1.08
N LEU A 248 12.87 -16.18 2.15
CA LEU A 248 12.06 -14.97 2.34
C LEU A 248 12.92 -13.91 3.02
N LYS A 249 13.35 -12.90 2.26
CA LYS A 249 14.06 -11.74 2.79
C LYS A 249 13.12 -10.55 2.88
N THR A 250 13.28 -9.75 3.94
CA THR A 250 12.49 -8.55 4.18
C THR A 250 13.40 -7.38 4.54
N SER A 251 13.05 -6.19 4.08
CA SER A 251 13.73 -4.94 4.41
C SER A 251 12.74 -3.98 5.10
N TYR A 252 13.24 -3.22 6.07
CA TYR A 252 12.41 -2.45 6.99
C TYR A 252 12.80 -0.97 6.97
N GLY A 253 11.80 -0.10 6.88
CA GLY A 253 11.96 1.33 7.09
C GLY A 253 11.16 1.76 8.31
N VAL A 254 11.72 2.65 9.09
CA VAL A 254 11.14 3.12 10.34
C VAL A 254 11.00 4.63 10.32
N TYR A 255 9.82 5.12 10.66
CA TYR A 255 9.56 6.52 10.95
C TYR A 255 9.18 6.69 12.41
N LEU A 256 9.75 7.68 13.06
CA LEU A 256 9.50 8.05 14.46
C LEU A 256 8.74 9.37 14.45
N PRO A 257 7.42 9.37 14.71
CA PRO A 257 6.65 10.60 14.84
C PRO A 257 7.13 11.44 16.02
N ASP A 258 7.29 12.75 15.83
CA ASP A 258 7.55 13.68 16.92
C ASP A 258 6.25 13.99 17.68
N GLU A 259 6.33 14.26 18.98
CA GLU A 259 5.17 14.59 19.84
C GLU A 259 4.31 15.76 19.31
N ASN A 260 4.92 16.68 18.56
CA ASN A 260 4.25 17.87 18.00
C ASN A 260 3.82 17.68 16.53
N ASN A 261 4.01 16.49 15.95
CA ASN A 261 3.82 16.29 14.53
C ASN A 261 2.50 15.58 14.23
N SER A 262 1.49 16.35 13.85
CA SER A 262 0.14 15.88 13.46
C SER A 262 0.08 15.40 12.00
N LEU A 263 1.09 14.67 11.53
CA LEU A 263 1.06 14.11 10.18
C LEU A 263 0.00 13.03 10.06
N ALA A 264 -0.65 12.97 8.90
CA ALA A 264 -1.54 11.86 8.58
C ALA A 264 -0.76 10.53 8.48
N VAL A 265 -1.40 9.42 8.86
CA VAL A 265 -0.78 8.09 8.94
C VAL A 265 -0.16 7.65 7.61
N ASN A 266 -0.79 7.97 6.48
CA ASN A 266 -0.24 7.70 5.15
C ASN A 266 1.12 8.39 4.94
N ILE A 267 1.27 9.66 5.37
CA ILE A 267 2.54 10.40 5.26
C ILE A 267 3.61 9.77 6.16
N MET A 268 3.23 9.30 7.35
CA MET A 268 4.15 8.59 8.25
C MET A 268 4.65 7.29 7.60
N CYS A 269 3.74 6.53 6.98
CA CYS A 269 4.09 5.32 6.23
C CYS A 269 4.98 5.62 5.01
N ASP A 270 4.70 6.70 4.26
CA ASP A 270 5.54 7.13 3.14
C ASP A 270 6.96 7.48 3.59
N ARG A 271 7.12 8.15 4.75
CA ARG A 271 8.42 8.44 5.33
C ARG A 271 9.16 7.16 5.73
N ALA A 272 8.49 6.21 6.36
CA ALA A 272 9.07 4.90 6.65
C ALA A 272 9.48 4.15 5.37
N ALA A 273 8.64 4.19 4.33
CA ALA A 273 8.95 3.59 3.03
C ALA A 273 10.18 4.24 2.35
N LEU A 274 10.34 5.57 2.47
CA LEU A 274 11.54 6.26 2.02
C LEU A 274 12.80 5.80 2.75
N ALA A 275 12.73 5.62 4.08
CA ALA A 275 13.83 5.05 4.85
C ALA A 275 14.20 3.64 4.36
N LYS A 276 13.20 2.78 4.12
CA LYS A 276 13.44 1.45 3.54
C LYS A 276 14.14 1.53 2.16
N LYS A 277 13.76 2.49 1.32
CA LYS A 277 14.35 2.67 0.00
C LYS A 277 15.83 3.04 0.06
N SER A 278 16.31 3.70 1.14
CA SER A 278 17.72 4.08 1.30
C SER A 278 18.68 2.90 1.42
N ILE A 279 18.16 1.75 1.88
CA ILE A 279 18.95 0.51 2.06
C ILE A 279 18.68 -0.54 0.98
N LYS A 280 17.92 -0.18 -0.04
CA LYS A 280 17.69 -1.07 -1.18
C LYS A 280 19.05 -1.39 -1.81
N ASP A 281 19.31 -2.68 -2.04
CA ASP A 281 20.57 -3.23 -2.55
C ASP A 281 21.73 -3.27 -1.54
N ASN A 282 21.54 -2.88 -0.26
CA ASN A 282 22.51 -3.04 0.80
C ASN A 282 22.31 -4.37 1.54
N VAL A 283 23.06 -5.39 1.17
CA VAL A 283 22.96 -6.75 1.75
C VAL A 283 23.26 -6.80 3.26
N MET A 284 23.99 -5.81 3.78
CA MET A 284 24.43 -5.78 5.19
C MET A 284 23.44 -5.08 6.11
N GLN A 285 22.50 -4.32 5.56
CA GLN A 285 21.56 -3.51 6.34
C GLN A 285 20.13 -3.89 6.00
N PHE A 286 19.39 -4.39 6.98
CA PHE A 286 17.99 -4.79 6.82
C PHE A 286 16.97 -3.74 7.32
N CYS A 287 17.43 -2.73 8.06
CA CYS A 287 16.58 -1.70 8.67
C CYS A 287 17.22 -0.32 8.54
N ALA A 288 16.40 0.70 8.20
CA ALA A 288 16.78 2.10 8.20
C ALA A 288 15.73 2.95 8.90
N PHE A 289 16.21 3.98 9.60
CA PHE A 289 15.35 5.01 10.17
C PHE A 289 15.25 6.18 9.20
N TYR A 290 14.05 6.77 9.13
CA TYR A 290 13.81 7.96 8.32
C TYR A 290 14.70 9.12 8.79
N ASP A 291 15.30 9.78 7.82
CA ASP A 291 16.12 10.96 7.99
C ASP A 291 15.61 12.05 7.02
N GLU A 292 15.41 13.26 7.54
CA GLU A 292 14.98 14.41 6.75
C GLU A 292 16.06 14.84 5.73
N GLU A 293 17.34 14.65 6.07
CA GLU A 293 18.47 14.94 5.16
C GLU A 293 18.39 14.02 3.92
N TYR A 294 18.14 12.73 4.12
CA TYR A 294 17.97 11.78 3.04
C TYR A 294 16.77 12.12 2.13
N ARG A 295 15.66 12.58 2.74
CA ARG A 295 14.52 13.06 1.97
C ARG A 295 14.87 14.27 1.12
N ALA A 296 15.57 15.24 1.70
CA ALA A 296 16.02 16.44 0.99
C ALA A 296 16.94 16.08 -0.19
N GLU A 297 17.82 15.08 -0.01
CA GLU A 297 18.66 14.55 -1.09
C GLU A 297 17.83 13.92 -2.21
N ILE A 298 16.85 13.08 -1.90
CA ILE A 298 15.96 12.47 -2.90
C ILE A 298 15.21 13.55 -3.68
N MET A 299 14.67 14.56 -3.00
CA MET A 299 13.96 15.66 -3.65
C MET A 299 14.88 16.43 -4.59
N LYS A 300 16.10 16.75 -4.13
CA LYS A 300 17.13 17.41 -4.94
C LYS A 300 17.50 16.59 -6.18
N ASN A 301 17.70 15.27 -6.01
CA ASN A 301 18.02 14.38 -7.13
C ASN A 301 16.87 14.32 -8.15
N SER A 302 15.62 14.26 -7.67
CA SER A 302 14.44 14.27 -8.55
C SER A 302 14.29 15.57 -9.35
N GLU A 303 14.60 16.72 -8.72
CA GLU A 303 14.62 18.01 -9.41
C GLU A 303 15.71 18.05 -10.50
N ILE A 304 16.90 17.56 -10.19
CA ILE A 304 18.02 17.47 -11.15
C ILE A 304 17.64 16.59 -12.35
N GLU A 305 17.04 15.42 -12.10
CA GLU A 305 16.58 14.51 -13.17
C GLU A 305 15.50 15.13 -14.05
N ALA A 306 14.57 15.88 -13.46
CA ALA A 306 13.51 16.54 -14.23
C ALA A 306 14.03 17.64 -15.16
N GLU A 307 15.16 18.27 -14.81
CA GLU A 307 15.70 19.43 -15.53
C GLU A 307 16.87 19.07 -16.49
N MET A 308 17.50 17.88 -16.35
CA MET A 308 18.75 17.53 -17.03
C MET A 308 18.70 17.56 -18.57
N GLU A 309 17.62 17.07 -19.18
CA GLU A 309 17.47 17.04 -20.64
C GLU A 309 17.31 18.46 -21.20
N GLN A 310 16.51 19.29 -20.54
CA GLN A 310 16.33 20.68 -20.91
C GLN A 310 17.63 21.48 -20.72
N ALA A 311 18.34 21.24 -19.63
CA ALA A 311 19.63 21.89 -19.35
C ALA A 311 20.66 21.60 -20.43
N LEU A 312 20.69 20.39 -20.98
CA LEU A 312 21.57 20.05 -22.08
C LEU A 312 21.19 20.80 -23.37
N GLN A 313 19.90 20.87 -23.70
CA GLN A 313 19.39 21.56 -24.88
C GLN A 313 19.61 23.07 -24.80
N GLU A 314 19.52 23.66 -23.61
CA GLU A 314 19.69 25.08 -23.36
C GLU A 314 21.16 25.47 -23.10
N HIS A 315 22.12 24.57 -23.33
CA HIS A 315 23.56 24.79 -23.12
C HIS A 315 23.92 25.27 -21.70
N GLN A 316 23.22 24.82 -20.69
CA GLN A 316 23.48 25.17 -19.30
C GLN A 316 24.73 24.46 -18.72
N PHE A 317 25.20 23.38 -19.37
CA PHE A 317 26.45 22.71 -19.02
C PHE A 317 27.59 23.46 -19.71
N ILE A 318 28.46 24.05 -18.89
CA ILE A 318 29.57 24.88 -19.37
C ILE A 318 30.91 24.21 -19.03
N MET A 319 31.88 24.45 -19.89
CA MET A 319 33.25 23.98 -19.80
C MET A 319 34.10 24.94 -18.99
N TYR A 320 34.69 24.43 -17.89
CA TYR A 320 35.82 25.07 -17.20
C TYR A 320 37.10 24.33 -17.57
N LEU A 321 38.21 25.06 -17.60
CA LEU A 321 39.51 24.51 -17.90
C LEU A 321 40.44 24.65 -16.70
N GLN A 322 40.96 23.54 -16.21
CA GLN A 322 42.00 23.49 -15.20
C GLN A 322 43.35 23.33 -15.88
N PRO A 323 44.25 24.35 -15.84
CA PRO A 323 45.51 24.25 -16.52
C PRO A 323 46.47 23.27 -15.85
N LYS A 324 47.20 22.51 -16.68
CA LYS A 324 48.30 21.61 -16.29
C LYS A 324 49.63 22.32 -16.58
N PHE A 325 50.50 22.40 -15.58
CA PHE A 325 51.79 23.06 -15.69
C PHE A 325 52.92 22.06 -15.71
N SER A 326 53.97 22.32 -16.51
CA SER A 326 55.24 21.61 -16.43
C SER A 326 55.95 22.04 -15.15
N LEU A 327 56.41 21.08 -14.34
CA LEU A 327 57.18 21.38 -13.14
C LEU A 327 58.55 21.91 -13.45
N ASP A 328 59.12 21.59 -14.60
CA ASP A 328 60.43 22.05 -15.02
C ASP A 328 60.45 23.47 -15.55
N THR A 329 59.44 23.83 -16.34
CA THR A 329 59.41 25.14 -17.06
C THR A 329 58.40 26.14 -16.50
N GLY A 330 57.45 25.68 -15.69
CA GLY A 330 56.31 26.52 -15.21
C GLY A 330 55.31 26.91 -16.30
N GLU A 331 55.45 26.38 -17.52
CA GLU A 331 54.56 26.70 -18.61
C GLU A 331 53.35 25.80 -18.63
N ILE A 332 52.21 26.24 -19.21
CA ILE A 332 51.02 25.44 -19.46
C ILE A 332 51.33 24.41 -20.54
N VAL A 333 51.17 23.13 -20.19
CA VAL A 333 51.39 21.98 -21.07
C VAL A 333 50.11 21.23 -21.43
N GLY A 334 49.01 21.60 -20.82
CA GLY A 334 47.69 20.99 -21.05
C GLY A 334 46.60 21.66 -20.22
N ALA A 335 45.38 21.22 -20.40
CA ALA A 335 44.25 21.59 -19.55
C ALA A 335 43.27 20.45 -19.41
N GLU A 336 42.62 20.35 -18.27
CA GLU A 336 41.52 19.39 -18.04
C GLU A 336 40.17 20.11 -18.13
N VAL A 337 39.23 19.48 -18.81
CA VAL A 337 37.84 19.93 -18.90
C VAL A 337 37.10 19.51 -17.66
N LEU A 338 36.59 20.48 -16.95
CA LEU A 338 35.72 20.31 -15.80
C LEU A 338 34.34 20.82 -16.12
N THR A 339 33.35 19.93 -16.11
CA THR A 339 31.96 20.30 -16.36
C THR A 339 31.41 21.09 -15.19
N ARG A 340 30.64 22.14 -15.47
CA ARG A 340 29.88 22.94 -14.49
C ARG A 340 28.46 23.11 -15.02
N TRP A 341 27.48 23.01 -14.15
CA TRP A 341 26.09 23.28 -14.54
C TRP A 341 25.68 24.68 -14.08
N GLN A 342 25.57 25.61 -15.02
CA GLN A 342 25.12 26.99 -14.79
C GLN A 342 23.60 27.04 -14.89
N HIS A 343 22.92 26.75 -13.78
CA HIS A 343 21.47 26.73 -13.75
C HIS A 343 20.90 28.15 -13.66
N PRO A 344 19.87 28.51 -14.47
CA PRO A 344 19.37 29.88 -14.56
C PRO A 344 18.80 30.46 -13.25
N LYS A 345 18.25 29.58 -12.39
CA LYS A 345 17.62 29.98 -11.12
C LYS A 345 18.46 29.61 -9.88
N LYS A 346 19.15 28.46 -9.92
CA LYS A 346 19.90 27.90 -8.76
C LYS A 346 21.38 28.33 -8.75
N GLY A 347 21.85 29.02 -9.82
CA GLY A 347 23.25 29.35 -9.99
C GLY A 347 24.10 28.13 -10.35
N MET A 348 25.33 28.06 -9.84
CA MET A 348 26.28 26.98 -10.14
C MET A 348 25.95 25.71 -9.34
N ILE A 349 25.51 24.66 -10.02
CA ILE A 349 25.35 23.30 -9.43
C ILE A 349 26.68 22.57 -9.54
N LYS A 350 27.13 21.96 -8.44
CA LYS A 350 28.42 21.27 -8.37
C LYS A 350 28.37 19.92 -9.08
N PRO A 351 29.50 19.46 -9.67
CA PRO A 351 29.58 18.12 -10.29
C PRO A 351 29.19 16.97 -9.34
N ASP A 352 29.57 17.05 -8.09
CA ASP A 352 29.26 16.05 -7.06
C ASP A 352 27.75 15.86 -6.87
N ASP A 353 26.96 16.88 -7.21
CA ASP A 353 25.48 16.83 -7.06
C ASP A 353 24.80 16.14 -8.24
N PHE A 354 25.37 16.18 -9.47
CA PHE A 354 24.69 15.65 -10.65
C PHE A 354 25.42 14.49 -11.35
N ILE A 355 26.75 14.43 -11.30
CA ILE A 355 27.50 13.36 -12.00
C ILE A 355 27.12 11.97 -11.49
N PRO A 356 27.10 11.68 -10.16
CA PRO A 356 26.71 10.36 -9.68
C PRO A 356 25.29 9.97 -10.06
N LEU A 357 24.40 10.97 -10.17
CA LEU A 357 23.02 10.76 -10.59
C LEU A 357 22.93 10.43 -12.07
N PHE A 358 23.66 11.17 -12.93
CA PHE A 358 23.71 10.95 -14.38
C PHE A 358 24.40 9.64 -14.74
N GLU A 359 25.35 9.19 -13.96
CA GLU A 359 25.90 7.84 -14.07
C GLU A 359 24.84 6.77 -13.76
N ARG A 360 24.07 6.93 -12.68
CA ARG A 360 23.03 5.93 -12.31
C ARG A 360 21.91 5.81 -13.35
N ASN A 361 21.49 6.92 -13.96
CA ASN A 361 20.39 6.93 -14.94
C ASN A 361 20.86 6.86 -16.39
N GLY A 362 22.20 6.83 -16.65
CA GLY A 362 22.78 6.73 -17.98
C GLY A 362 22.84 8.04 -18.77
N PHE A 363 22.39 9.16 -18.23
CA PHE A 363 22.45 10.48 -18.88
C PHE A 363 23.88 10.98 -19.06
N ILE A 364 24.82 10.46 -18.27
CA ILE A 364 26.24 10.80 -18.35
C ILE A 364 26.81 10.61 -19.76
N ILE A 365 26.32 9.63 -20.54
CA ILE A 365 26.75 9.40 -21.92
C ILE A 365 26.50 10.64 -22.79
N LYS A 366 25.30 11.22 -22.69
CA LYS A 366 24.94 12.42 -23.45
C LYS A 366 25.74 13.63 -23.00
N LEU A 367 25.98 13.75 -21.69
CA LEU A 367 26.77 14.83 -21.14
C LEU A 367 28.23 14.75 -21.60
N ASP A 368 28.85 13.58 -21.55
CA ASP A 368 30.23 13.36 -21.98
C ASP A 368 30.39 13.73 -23.46
N GLU A 369 29.54 13.20 -24.34
CA GLU A 369 29.57 13.50 -25.79
C GLU A 369 29.40 15.01 -26.06
N TYR A 370 28.49 15.68 -25.33
CA TYR A 370 28.32 17.11 -25.41
C TYR A 370 29.59 17.88 -24.97
N MET A 371 30.20 17.49 -23.86
CA MET A 371 31.42 18.15 -23.36
C MET A 371 32.62 17.89 -24.26
N TRP A 372 32.73 16.69 -24.88
CA TRP A 372 33.78 16.43 -25.89
C TRP A 372 33.62 17.34 -27.12
N GLU A 373 32.39 17.56 -27.57
CA GLU A 373 32.10 18.45 -28.67
C GLU A 373 32.45 19.90 -28.32
N GLU A 374 32.10 20.38 -27.13
CA GLU A 374 32.45 21.74 -26.66
C GLU A 374 33.97 21.91 -26.54
N ALA A 375 34.69 20.91 -26.06
CA ALA A 375 36.16 20.92 -26.04
C ALA A 375 36.73 21.02 -27.46
N CYS A 376 36.25 20.23 -28.42
CA CYS A 376 36.68 20.29 -29.80
C CYS A 376 36.41 21.64 -30.44
N LYS A 377 35.24 22.25 -30.22
CA LYS A 377 34.88 23.62 -30.66
C LYS A 377 35.86 24.64 -30.13
N ALA A 378 36.19 24.56 -28.83
CA ALA A 378 37.12 25.50 -28.21
C ALA A 378 38.54 25.37 -28.79
N ILE A 379 39.07 24.15 -28.93
CA ILE A 379 40.39 23.90 -29.51
C ILE A 379 40.44 24.43 -30.96
N HIS A 380 39.44 24.12 -31.78
CA HIS A 380 39.33 24.64 -33.15
C HIS A 380 39.33 26.16 -33.19
N SER A 381 38.56 26.84 -32.32
CA SER A 381 38.53 28.30 -32.23
C SER A 381 39.89 28.87 -31.86
N TRP A 382 40.65 28.27 -30.93
CA TRP A 382 42.01 28.72 -30.60
C TRP A 382 42.99 28.53 -31.76
N GLN A 383 42.84 27.43 -32.50
CA GLN A 383 43.63 27.14 -33.67
C GLN A 383 43.42 28.21 -34.76
N GLN A 384 42.19 28.58 -35.04
CA GLN A 384 41.83 29.66 -36.00
C GLN A 384 42.33 31.03 -35.55
N GLN A 385 42.46 31.28 -34.24
CA GLN A 385 43.00 32.51 -33.68
C GLN A 385 44.55 32.51 -33.61
N GLY A 386 45.22 31.47 -34.11
CA GLY A 386 46.68 31.34 -34.06
C GLY A 386 47.25 31.23 -32.65
N ARG A 387 46.45 30.81 -31.65
CA ARG A 387 46.91 30.63 -30.28
C ARG A 387 47.76 29.38 -30.14
N ARG A 388 48.64 29.37 -29.10
CA ARG A 388 49.43 28.19 -28.76
C ARG A 388 48.51 27.01 -28.48
N GLN A 389 48.77 25.85 -29.12
CA GLN A 389 48.04 24.63 -28.93
C GLN A 389 48.67 23.81 -27.80
N PHE A 390 47.83 23.19 -26.98
CA PHE A 390 48.19 22.18 -25.98
C PHE A 390 47.07 21.17 -25.87
N PRO A 391 47.36 19.91 -25.45
CA PRO A 391 46.35 18.88 -25.28
C PRO A 391 45.29 19.30 -24.26
N VAL A 392 44.04 19.00 -24.58
CA VAL A 392 42.91 19.20 -23.67
C VAL A 392 42.38 17.83 -23.26
N SER A 393 42.35 17.55 -21.95
CA SER A 393 41.85 16.30 -21.42
C SER A 393 40.35 16.40 -21.13
N VAL A 394 39.61 15.37 -21.49
CA VAL A 394 38.18 15.22 -21.21
C VAL A 394 37.93 13.94 -20.45
N ASN A 395 37.03 13.98 -19.50
CA ASN A 395 36.62 12.82 -18.70
C ASN A 395 35.79 11.86 -19.56
N VAL A 396 35.94 10.55 -19.30
CA VAL A 396 35.21 9.46 -19.94
C VAL A 396 34.57 8.62 -18.86
N SER A 397 33.25 8.54 -18.86
CA SER A 397 32.54 7.66 -17.94
C SER A 397 32.66 6.19 -18.31
N ARG A 398 32.56 5.30 -17.31
CA ARG A 398 32.62 3.84 -17.51
C ARG A 398 31.62 3.30 -18.54
N TYR A 399 30.50 3.96 -18.73
CA TYR A 399 29.46 3.54 -19.66
C TYR A 399 29.90 3.59 -21.13
N HIS A 400 30.88 4.43 -21.47
CA HIS A 400 31.45 4.49 -22.82
C HIS A 400 32.36 3.30 -23.13
N ILE A 401 32.98 2.65 -22.14
CA ILE A 401 33.84 1.48 -22.36
C ILE A 401 33.01 0.30 -22.84
N TYR A 402 31.81 0.12 -22.30
CA TYR A 402 30.90 -0.93 -22.76
C TYR A 402 30.23 -0.60 -24.10
N ASN A 403 30.28 0.65 -24.52
CA ASN A 403 29.73 1.10 -25.80
C ASN A 403 30.83 1.11 -26.89
N ARG A 404 30.87 0.06 -27.73
CA ARG A 404 31.89 -0.13 -28.77
C ARG A 404 32.04 1.01 -29.79
N ASN A 405 31.28 2.12 -29.66
CA ASN A 405 31.24 3.23 -30.59
C ASN A 405 32.06 4.46 -30.16
N ILE A 406 32.72 4.45 -28.99
CA ILE A 406 33.46 5.62 -28.48
C ILE A 406 34.51 6.11 -29.47
N GLU A 407 35.29 5.21 -30.04
CA GLU A 407 36.31 5.52 -31.05
C GLU A 407 35.71 6.25 -32.27
N GLN A 408 34.55 5.75 -32.74
CA GLN A 408 33.88 6.34 -33.90
C GLN A 408 33.34 7.74 -33.58
N VAL A 409 32.77 7.96 -32.38
CA VAL A 409 32.28 9.27 -31.93
C VAL A 409 33.41 10.28 -31.87
N LEU A 410 34.51 9.94 -31.22
CA LEU A 410 35.69 10.80 -31.10
C LEU A 410 36.33 11.10 -32.45
N ASN A 411 36.52 10.09 -33.29
CA ASN A 411 37.07 10.30 -34.66
C ASN A 411 36.17 11.22 -35.50
N ASN A 412 34.85 11.13 -35.36
CA ASN A 412 33.93 12.03 -36.06
C ASN A 412 34.04 13.46 -35.55
N LEU A 413 34.20 13.67 -34.23
CA LEU A 413 34.41 15.00 -33.65
C LEU A 413 35.73 15.62 -34.10
N LEU A 414 36.84 14.84 -34.06
CA LEU A 414 38.15 15.30 -34.55
C LEU A 414 38.09 15.73 -36.00
N LYS A 415 37.46 14.92 -36.87
CA LYS A 415 37.25 15.24 -38.27
C LYS A 415 36.38 16.48 -38.48
N LYS A 416 35.28 16.57 -37.76
CA LYS A 416 34.33 17.71 -37.85
C LYS A 416 34.99 19.03 -37.54
N TYR A 417 35.90 19.07 -36.59
CA TYR A 417 36.58 20.28 -36.12
C TYR A 417 38.02 20.40 -36.63
N GLU A 418 38.42 19.54 -37.59
CA GLU A 418 39.75 19.56 -38.23
C GLU A 418 40.92 19.50 -37.24
N LEU A 419 40.77 18.68 -36.19
CA LEU A 419 41.74 18.52 -35.11
C LEU A 419 42.64 17.27 -35.33
N THR A 420 43.88 17.37 -34.85
CA THR A 420 44.80 16.22 -34.80
C THR A 420 44.47 15.33 -33.61
N PRO A 421 44.72 14.00 -33.66
CA PRO A 421 44.45 13.09 -32.55
C PRO A 421 45.07 13.47 -31.19
N GLY A 422 46.22 14.16 -31.20
CA GLY A 422 46.87 14.62 -29.98
C GLY A 422 46.27 15.90 -29.35
N ALA A 423 45.25 16.53 -29.98
CA ALA A 423 44.61 17.71 -29.47
C ALA A 423 43.64 17.40 -28.30
N LEU A 424 43.03 16.23 -28.29
CA LEU A 424 42.12 15.74 -27.28
C LEU A 424 42.74 14.52 -26.57
N SER A 425 42.76 14.53 -25.22
CA SER A 425 43.19 13.41 -24.38
C SER A 425 42.02 12.88 -23.56
N LEU A 426 41.94 11.59 -23.36
CA LEU A 426 40.89 10.97 -22.57
C LEU A 426 41.39 10.68 -21.16
N GLU A 427 40.65 11.09 -20.16
CA GLU A 427 40.91 10.77 -18.76
C GLU A 427 39.91 9.76 -18.23
N ILE A 428 40.45 8.66 -17.74
CA ILE A 428 39.68 7.54 -17.17
C ILE A 428 39.86 7.61 -15.65
N THR A 429 38.76 7.56 -14.88
CA THR A 429 38.78 7.65 -13.43
C THR A 429 39.34 6.37 -12.77
N GLU A 430 40.01 6.48 -11.60
CA GLU A 430 40.60 5.37 -10.86
C GLU A 430 39.63 4.23 -10.56
N THR A 431 38.37 4.54 -10.26
CA THR A 431 37.30 3.55 -10.00
C THR A 431 37.07 2.60 -11.18
N MET A 432 37.38 3.00 -12.39
CA MET A 432 37.26 2.16 -13.57
C MET A 432 38.39 1.11 -13.68
N PHE A 433 39.56 1.38 -13.10
CA PHE A 433 40.71 0.48 -13.15
C PHE A 433 40.53 -0.75 -12.28
N PHE A 434 39.79 -0.66 -11.18
CA PHE A 434 39.62 -1.76 -10.23
C PHE A 434 38.55 -2.76 -10.62
N ASP A 435 37.53 -2.34 -11.38
CA ASP A 435 36.42 -3.23 -11.72
C ASP A 435 36.67 -4.13 -12.95
N ASN A 436 37.60 -3.78 -13.86
CA ASN A 436 37.77 -4.53 -15.13
C ASN A 436 39.21 -4.50 -15.66
N GLN A 437 40.18 -5.11 -14.96
CA GLN A 437 41.56 -5.25 -15.46
C GLN A 437 41.69 -6.08 -16.80
N ASN A 438 40.66 -6.85 -17.15
CA ASN A 438 40.71 -7.75 -18.30
C ASN A 438 40.11 -7.18 -19.60
N GLU A 439 39.44 -6.03 -19.58
CA GLU A 439 38.80 -5.43 -20.77
C GLU A 439 39.51 -4.18 -21.31
N LEU A 440 40.56 -3.71 -20.62
CA LEU A 440 41.34 -2.51 -21.01
C LEU A 440 42.55 -2.81 -21.89
N TYR A 441 42.78 -4.07 -22.31
CA TYR A 441 43.89 -4.48 -23.20
C TYR A 441 43.41 -4.96 -24.54
#